data_072f8a52ef39b65d642016032ed7d9df
#
_entry.id   072f8a52ef39b65d642016032ed7d9df
#
_cell.length_a   1.000
_cell.length_b   1.000
_cell.length_c   1.000
_cell.angle_alpha   90.00
_cell.angle_beta   90.00
_cell.angle_gamma   90.00
#
_symmetry.space_group_name_H-M   'P 1'
#
loop_
_entity.id
_entity.type
_entity.pdbx_description
1 polymer ?
#
loop_
_entity_poly.entity_id
_entity_poly.type
_entity_poly.pdbx_seq_one_letter_code
_entity_poly.pdbx_strand_id
1 'polypeptide(L)'
;MSISVTNSLSLRVFYNCYTAVSSGAARNGEPTGKLSMADASALRNAIRKLQDYKFEDASKDHIQEKIKAFTDIMNNTITTATKYGVNDSSVRNAASKLKKLNNEYASQLEKIGITVQKDGTMSLYENASSTYSAEKYAKFFDKDSEYLNSVYDAAKRITRRVDVRI
;
A
#
# COMPACT_ATOMS: atom_id res chain seq x y z
N MET A 1 8.67 -4.00 21.61
CA MET A 1 9.53 -4.63 20.58
C MET A 1 9.00 -4.24 19.22
N SER A 2 9.77 -3.48 18.46
CA SER A 2 9.37 -3.14 17.11
C SER A 2 9.60 -4.36 16.21
N ILE A 3 8.53 -4.81 15.56
CA ILE A 3 8.65 -5.87 14.55
C ILE A 3 9.32 -5.23 13.34
N SER A 4 10.47 -5.78 12.95
CA SER A 4 11.14 -5.32 11.75
C SER A 4 10.23 -5.52 10.54
N VAL A 5 9.89 -4.43 9.85
CA VAL A 5 9.05 -4.44 8.65
C VAL A 5 9.63 -5.35 7.56
N THR A 6 10.96 -5.50 7.54
CA THR A 6 11.66 -6.34 6.56
C THR A 6 11.29 -7.83 6.63
N ASN A 7 10.72 -8.28 7.75
CA ASN A 7 10.33 -9.68 7.96
C ASN A 7 8.81 -9.90 7.98
N SER A 8 8.03 -8.90 7.58
CA SER A 8 6.57 -9.03 7.57
C SER A 8 6.12 -10.10 6.59
N LEU A 9 5.40 -11.10 7.11
CA LEU A 9 4.84 -12.16 6.28
C LEU A 9 3.81 -11.60 5.29
N SER A 10 2.96 -10.69 5.74
CA SER A 10 1.94 -10.07 4.88
C SER A 10 2.57 -9.26 3.76
N LEU A 11 3.63 -8.52 4.07
CA LEU A 11 4.36 -7.77 3.04
C LEU A 11 4.85 -8.70 1.93
N ARG A 12 5.46 -9.81 2.31
CA ARG A 12 5.96 -10.81 1.35
C ARG A 12 4.83 -11.45 0.54
N VAL A 13 3.72 -11.78 1.20
CA VAL A 13 2.54 -12.35 0.52
C VAL A 13 1.95 -11.35 -0.47
N PHE A 14 1.84 -10.09 -0.10
CA PHE A 14 1.28 -9.07 -0.98
C PHE A 14 2.16 -8.83 -2.21
N TYR A 15 3.48 -8.88 -2.05
CA TYR A 15 4.39 -8.75 -3.20
C TYR A 15 4.38 -9.97 -4.13
N ASN A 16 4.00 -11.14 -3.62
CA ASN A 16 3.83 -12.36 -4.41
C ASN A 16 5.12 -12.72 -5.20
N CYS A 17 5.06 -12.76 -6.53
CA CYS A 17 6.23 -13.08 -7.35
C CYS A 17 7.35 -12.03 -7.27
N TYR A 18 7.09 -10.86 -6.71
CA TYR A 18 8.08 -9.81 -6.51
C TYR A 18 8.62 -9.76 -5.07
N THR A 19 8.49 -10.85 -4.31
CA THR A 19 8.91 -10.92 -2.90
C THR A 19 10.36 -10.47 -2.68
N ALA A 20 11.26 -10.75 -3.62
CA ALA A 20 12.67 -10.39 -3.52
C ALA A 20 12.90 -8.89 -3.34
N VAL A 21 11.99 -8.04 -3.84
CA VAL A 21 12.09 -6.57 -3.73
C VAL A 21 11.03 -5.98 -2.81
N SER A 22 10.45 -6.80 -1.93
CA SER A 22 9.41 -6.34 -1.01
C SER A 22 9.93 -5.35 0.04
N SER A 23 11.20 -5.41 0.39
CA SER A 23 11.81 -4.52 1.38
C SER A 23 13.33 -4.62 1.36
N GLY A 24 13.97 -3.70 2.10
CA GLY A 24 15.39 -3.78 2.41
C GLY A 24 16.32 -3.47 1.25
N ALA A 25 17.58 -3.90 1.42
CA ALA A 25 18.68 -3.58 0.51
C ALA A 25 18.50 -4.18 -0.89
N ALA A 26 17.71 -5.25 -1.03
CA ALA A 26 17.45 -5.87 -2.33
C ALA A 26 16.77 -4.92 -3.33
N ARG A 27 16.17 -3.84 -2.83
CA ARG A 27 15.57 -2.81 -3.69
C ARG A 27 16.60 -1.86 -4.30
N ASN A 28 17.78 -1.76 -3.66
CA ASN A 28 18.82 -0.85 -4.11
C ASN A 28 19.43 -1.33 -5.43
N GLY A 29 19.58 -0.42 -6.38
CA GLY A 29 20.16 -0.73 -7.68
C GLY A 29 19.20 -1.36 -8.69
N GLU A 30 17.99 -1.70 -8.28
CA GLU A 30 16.99 -2.21 -9.23
C GLU A 30 16.43 -1.09 -10.09
N PRO A 31 16.09 -1.37 -11.36
CA PRO A 31 15.46 -0.38 -12.21
C PRO A 31 14.16 0.15 -11.60
N THR A 32 13.92 1.46 -11.74
CA THR A 32 12.72 2.10 -11.20
C THR A 32 11.44 1.48 -11.74
N GLY A 33 11.42 1.08 -13.01
CA GLY A 33 10.25 0.42 -13.62
C GLY A 33 9.96 -0.93 -12.98
N LYS A 34 10.99 -1.71 -12.65
CA LYS A 34 10.84 -2.98 -11.94
C LYS A 34 10.25 -2.77 -10.55
N LEU A 35 10.77 -1.79 -9.82
CA LEU A 35 10.26 -1.46 -8.47
C LEU A 35 8.81 -0.94 -8.56
N SER A 36 8.52 -0.06 -9.50
CA SER A 36 7.18 0.50 -9.67
C SER A 36 6.16 -0.59 -10.04
N MET A 37 6.54 -1.53 -10.92
CA MET A 37 5.71 -2.69 -11.26
C MET A 37 5.45 -3.55 -10.02
N ALA A 38 6.49 -3.87 -9.27
CA ALA A 38 6.39 -4.70 -8.07
C ALA A 38 5.50 -4.03 -7.01
N ASP A 39 5.74 -2.74 -6.76
CA ASP A 39 5.01 -1.99 -5.74
C ASP A 39 3.52 -1.84 -6.10
N ALA A 40 3.22 -1.44 -7.33
CA ALA A 40 1.83 -1.26 -7.76
C ALA A 40 1.07 -2.60 -7.84
N SER A 41 1.75 -3.68 -8.25
CA SER A 41 1.16 -5.03 -8.23
C SER A 41 0.87 -5.47 -6.80
N ALA A 42 1.79 -5.20 -5.88
CA ALA A 42 1.60 -5.51 -4.45
C ALA A 42 0.44 -4.71 -3.86
N LEU A 43 0.28 -3.45 -4.25
CA LEU A 43 -0.83 -2.62 -3.80
C LEU A 43 -2.18 -3.19 -4.24
N ARG A 44 -2.28 -3.63 -5.49
CA ARG A 44 -3.47 -4.31 -6.00
C ARG A 44 -3.78 -5.58 -5.22
N ASN A 45 -2.77 -6.41 -4.98
CA ASN A 45 -2.91 -7.65 -4.23
C ASN A 45 -3.32 -7.38 -2.77
N ALA A 46 -2.71 -6.39 -2.14
CA ALA A 46 -3.02 -6.02 -0.76
C ALA A 46 -4.50 -5.60 -0.63
N ILE A 47 -5.00 -4.78 -1.55
CA ILE A 47 -6.40 -4.35 -1.54
C ILE A 47 -7.32 -5.55 -1.62
N ARG A 48 -7.11 -6.46 -2.59
CA ARG A 48 -7.97 -7.64 -2.77
C ARG A 48 -7.94 -8.56 -1.56
N LYS A 49 -6.75 -8.83 -1.03
CA LYS A 49 -6.60 -9.71 0.12
C LYS A 49 -7.20 -9.12 1.39
N LEU A 50 -7.07 -7.80 1.59
CA LEU A 50 -7.66 -7.13 2.75
C LEU A 50 -9.18 -7.04 2.64
N GLN A 51 -9.72 -6.90 1.43
CA GLN A 51 -11.16 -6.94 1.20
C GLN A 51 -11.77 -8.31 1.52
N ASP A 52 -11.00 -9.38 1.36
CA ASP A 52 -11.43 -10.76 1.66
C ASP A 52 -11.05 -11.21 3.07
N TYR A 53 -10.28 -10.41 3.80
CA TYR A 53 -9.76 -10.77 5.11
C TYR A 53 -10.84 -10.68 6.18
N LYS A 54 -10.90 -11.70 7.06
CA LYS A 54 -11.86 -11.75 8.17
C LYS A 54 -11.21 -11.14 9.42
N PHE A 55 -11.31 -9.84 9.55
CA PHE A 55 -10.70 -9.09 10.66
C PHE A 55 -11.22 -9.53 12.03
N GLU A 56 -12.50 -9.90 12.12
CA GLU A 56 -13.11 -10.33 13.39
C GLU A 56 -12.51 -11.62 13.94
N ASP A 57 -11.98 -12.47 13.05
CA ASP A 57 -11.37 -13.75 13.44
C ASP A 57 -9.86 -13.65 13.66
N ALA A 58 -9.30 -12.46 13.49
CA ALA A 58 -7.84 -12.26 13.51
C ALA A 58 -7.37 -11.72 14.86
N SER A 59 -6.13 -12.06 15.22
CA SER A 59 -5.47 -11.44 16.37
C SER A 59 -5.12 -9.99 16.07
N LYS A 60 -5.00 -9.17 17.11
CA LYS A 60 -4.61 -7.76 16.99
C LYS A 60 -3.24 -7.62 16.32
N ASP A 61 -2.30 -8.51 16.64
CA ASP A 61 -0.96 -8.49 16.05
C ASP A 61 -1.00 -8.75 14.55
N HIS A 62 -1.84 -9.70 14.10
CA HIS A 62 -2.01 -9.98 12.68
C HIS A 62 -2.65 -8.81 11.94
N ILE A 63 -3.65 -8.17 12.53
CA ILE A 63 -4.27 -6.97 11.95
C ILE A 63 -3.24 -5.86 11.82
N GLN A 64 -2.49 -5.58 12.89
CA GLN A 64 -1.46 -4.53 12.89
C GLN A 64 -0.44 -4.76 11.78
N GLU A 65 0.05 -5.98 11.65
CA GLU A 65 1.04 -6.36 10.65
C GLU A 65 0.50 -6.18 9.22
N LYS A 66 -0.74 -6.58 8.96
CA LYS A 66 -1.35 -6.45 7.63
C LYS A 66 -1.60 -4.99 7.23
N ILE A 67 -2.08 -4.18 8.17
CA ILE A 67 -2.33 -2.77 7.89
C ILE A 67 -1.00 -2.03 7.71
N LYS A 68 0.02 -2.37 8.50
CA LYS A 68 1.36 -1.81 8.32
C LYS A 68 1.92 -2.16 6.94
N ALA A 69 1.76 -3.40 6.49
CA ALA A 69 2.17 -3.80 5.15
C ALA A 69 1.46 -2.98 4.06
N PHE A 70 0.16 -2.74 4.21
CA PHE A 70 -0.59 -1.88 3.30
C PHE A 70 -0.02 -0.46 3.23
N THR A 71 0.29 0.15 4.38
CA THR A 71 0.86 1.51 4.40
C THR A 71 2.25 1.54 3.74
N ASP A 72 3.07 0.54 3.99
CA ASP A 72 4.42 0.47 3.40
C ASP A 72 4.35 0.30 1.87
N ILE A 73 3.45 -0.55 1.39
CA ILE A 73 3.26 -0.75 -0.05
C ILE A 73 2.74 0.52 -0.72
N MET A 74 1.79 1.20 -0.09
CA MET A 74 1.28 2.48 -0.59
C MET A 74 2.42 3.49 -0.75
N ASN A 75 3.25 3.64 0.29
CA ASN A 75 4.37 4.58 0.28
C ASN A 75 5.39 4.22 -0.78
N ASN A 76 5.73 2.95 -0.92
CA ASN A 76 6.64 2.45 -1.96
C ASN A 76 6.08 2.77 -3.35
N THR A 77 4.79 2.51 -3.57
CA THR A 77 4.14 2.75 -4.86
C THR A 77 4.19 4.23 -5.23
N ILE A 78 3.83 5.11 -4.29
CA ILE A 78 3.88 6.56 -4.52
C ILE A 78 5.31 6.99 -4.88
N THR A 79 6.29 6.53 -4.12
CA THR A 79 7.69 6.90 -4.32
C THR A 79 8.22 6.46 -5.68
N THR A 80 8.06 5.19 -6.03
CA THR A 80 8.60 4.66 -7.29
C THR A 80 7.82 5.11 -8.51
N ALA A 81 6.50 5.25 -8.41
CA ALA A 81 5.69 5.78 -9.51
C ALA A 81 5.96 7.27 -9.77
N THR A 82 6.21 8.05 -8.72
CA THR A 82 6.61 9.45 -8.87
C THR A 82 7.95 9.55 -9.62
N LYS A 83 8.88 8.70 -9.24
CA LYS A 83 10.22 8.68 -9.85
C LYS A 83 10.16 8.25 -11.32
N TYR A 84 9.46 7.15 -11.61
CA TYR A 84 9.25 6.68 -12.98
C TYR A 84 8.49 7.72 -13.80
N GLY A 85 7.53 8.38 -13.19
CA GLY A 85 6.64 9.37 -13.83
C GLY A 85 7.33 10.63 -14.32
N VAL A 86 8.60 10.85 -13.95
CA VAL A 86 9.37 11.97 -14.51
C VAL A 86 9.39 11.90 -16.05
N ASN A 87 9.45 10.68 -16.61
CA ASN A 87 9.50 10.44 -18.04
C ASN A 87 8.24 9.76 -18.62
N ASP A 88 7.19 9.61 -17.82
CA ASP A 88 5.92 9.03 -18.27
C ASP A 88 4.75 9.75 -17.60
N SER A 89 4.02 10.54 -18.39
CA SER A 89 2.92 11.36 -17.86
C SER A 89 1.76 10.54 -17.30
N SER A 90 1.48 9.35 -17.86
CA SER A 90 0.41 8.48 -17.38
C SER A 90 0.73 7.94 -15.99
N VAL A 91 1.96 7.50 -15.77
CA VAL A 91 2.41 7.01 -14.45
C VAL A 91 2.49 8.16 -13.46
N ARG A 92 2.98 9.33 -13.89
CA ARG A 92 3.00 10.53 -13.04
C ARG A 92 1.59 10.89 -12.57
N ASN A 93 0.63 10.87 -13.47
CA ASN A 93 -0.76 11.19 -13.15
C ASN A 93 -1.36 10.16 -12.17
N ALA A 94 -1.03 8.88 -12.34
CA ALA A 94 -1.49 7.84 -11.42
C ALA A 94 -0.88 8.03 -10.02
N ALA A 95 0.41 8.37 -9.94
CA ALA A 95 1.06 8.68 -8.66
C ALA A 95 0.41 9.89 -7.98
N SER A 96 0.15 10.95 -8.74
CA SER A 96 -0.55 12.13 -8.24
C SER A 96 -1.95 11.81 -7.76
N LYS A 97 -2.64 10.91 -8.46
CA LYS A 97 -3.98 10.45 -8.07
C LYS A 97 -3.95 9.72 -6.73
N LEU A 98 -2.95 8.86 -6.51
CA LEU A 98 -2.79 8.17 -5.21
C LEU A 98 -2.59 9.18 -4.08
N LYS A 99 -1.70 10.15 -4.26
CA LYS A 99 -1.46 11.22 -3.27
C LYS A 99 -2.74 11.98 -2.95
N LYS A 100 -3.48 12.36 -3.98
CA LYS A 100 -4.73 13.11 -3.86
C LYS A 100 -5.79 12.32 -3.13
N LEU A 101 -5.97 11.04 -3.49
CA LEU A 101 -6.93 10.14 -2.83
C LEU A 101 -6.62 10.01 -1.33
N ASN A 102 -5.34 9.81 -0.98
CA ASN A 102 -4.95 9.69 0.42
C ASN A 102 -5.28 10.95 1.20
N ASN A 103 -5.05 12.12 0.62
CA ASN A 103 -5.39 13.39 1.27
C ASN A 103 -6.90 13.61 1.36
N GLU A 104 -7.67 13.24 0.34
CA GLU A 104 -9.13 13.37 0.35
C GLU A 104 -9.78 12.47 1.41
N TYR A 105 -9.22 11.28 1.63
CA TYR A 105 -9.75 10.30 2.58
C TYR A 105 -8.98 10.27 3.90
N ALA A 106 -8.18 11.30 4.17
CA ALA A 106 -7.35 11.35 5.37
C ALA A 106 -8.15 11.18 6.67
N SER A 107 -9.35 11.76 6.74
CA SER A 107 -10.22 11.62 7.92
C SER A 107 -10.66 10.18 8.16
N GLN A 108 -11.04 9.48 7.10
CA GLN A 108 -11.44 8.06 7.19
C GLN A 108 -10.26 7.16 7.55
N LEU A 109 -9.09 7.44 6.98
CA LEU A 109 -7.85 6.72 7.29
C LEU A 109 -7.44 6.92 8.75
N GLU A 110 -7.59 8.14 9.27
CA GLU A 110 -7.29 8.44 10.67
C GLU A 110 -8.15 7.60 11.63
N LYS A 111 -9.38 7.28 11.25
CA LYS A 111 -10.28 6.46 12.06
C LYS A 111 -9.83 5.00 12.22
N ILE A 112 -8.85 4.56 11.46
CA ILE A 112 -8.23 3.24 11.58
C ILE A 112 -6.73 3.32 11.93
N GLY A 113 -6.28 4.50 12.37
CA GLY A 113 -4.92 4.70 12.87
C GLY A 113 -3.90 5.06 11.82
N ILE A 114 -4.32 5.42 10.60
CA ILE A 114 -3.43 5.82 9.51
C ILE A 114 -3.42 7.34 9.40
N THR A 115 -2.23 7.94 9.53
CA THR A 115 -2.01 9.36 9.33
C THR A 115 -1.46 9.60 7.93
N VAL A 116 -2.04 10.56 7.21
CA VAL A 116 -1.60 10.94 5.87
C VAL A 116 -0.75 12.21 5.95
N GLN A 117 0.46 12.16 5.37
CA GLN A 117 1.36 13.30 5.29
C GLN A 117 0.99 14.20 4.10
N LYS A 118 1.54 15.40 4.05
CA LYS A 118 1.28 16.36 2.96
C LYS A 118 1.63 15.79 1.59
N ASP A 119 2.66 14.98 1.51
CA ASP A 119 3.11 14.35 0.26
C ASP A 119 2.29 13.12 -0.14
N GLY A 120 1.23 12.81 0.62
CA GLY A 120 0.35 11.68 0.36
C GLY A 120 0.83 10.35 0.93
N THR A 121 2.01 10.30 1.52
CA THR A 121 2.49 9.07 2.19
C THR A 121 1.78 8.87 3.51
N MET A 122 1.87 7.66 4.06
CA MET A 122 1.10 7.23 5.22
C MET A 122 2.01 6.72 6.34
N SER A 123 1.53 6.84 7.57
CA SER A 123 2.11 6.14 8.71
C SER A 123 1.01 5.51 9.55
N LEU A 124 1.28 4.34 10.12
CA LEU A 124 0.33 3.64 10.98
C LEU A 124 0.74 3.82 12.44
N TYR A 125 -0.26 4.18 13.28
CA TYR A 125 -0.07 4.21 14.72
C TYR A 125 0.32 2.81 15.21
N GLU A 126 1.37 2.71 16.03
CA GLU A 126 1.93 1.42 16.45
C GLU A 126 0.96 0.55 17.28
N ASN A 127 -0.03 1.17 17.93
CA ASN A 127 -1.06 0.47 18.70
C ASN A 127 -2.44 0.54 18.02
N ALA A 128 -2.49 0.70 16.71
CA ALA A 128 -3.72 0.90 15.95
C ALA A 128 -4.72 -0.26 16.18
N SER A 129 -4.28 -1.50 16.04
CA SER A 129 -5.16 -2.66 16.18
C SER A 129 -5.68 -2.86 17.60
N SER A 130 -4.99 -2.30 18.61
CA SER A 130 -5.45 -2.30 20.00
C SER A 130 -6.40 -1.16 20.31
N THR A 131 -6.35 -0.09 19.53
CA THR A 131 -7.17 1.13 19.72
C THR A 131 -8.47 1.07 18.93
N TYR A 132 -8.41 0.54 17.71
CA TYR A 132 -9.57 0.50 16.80
C TYR A 132 -10.06 -0.94 16.66
N SER A 133 -11.39 -1.11 16.57
CA SER A 133 -12.00 -2.45 16.53
C SER A 133 -11.77 -3.14 15.19
N ALA A 134 -11.79 -4.46 15.20
CA ALA A 134 -11.75 -5.29 14.00
C ALA A 134 -12.87 -4.91 13.02
N GLU A 135 -14.05 -4.58 13.55
CA GLU A 135 -15.21 -4.13 12.75
C GLU A 135 -14.90 -2.86 11.94
N LYS A 136 -14.16 -1.91 12.52
CA LYS A 136 -13.76 -0.69 11.81
C LYS A 136 -12.84 -1.00 10.62
N TYR A 137 -11.92 -1.93 10.79
CA TYR A 137 -11.05 -2.37 9.69
C TYR A 137 -11.85 -3.09 8.60
N ALA A 138 -12.75 -4.00 9.00
CA ALA A 138 -13.60 -4.71 8.06
C ALA A 138 -14.46 -3.75 7.24
N LYS A 139 -15.01 -2.73 7.88
CA LYS A 139 -15.81 -1.71 7.20
C LYS A 139 -14.99 -0.85 6.25
N PHE A 140 -13.78 -0.48 6.65
CA PHE A 140 -12.90 0.33 5.79
C PHE A 140 -12.46 -0.45 4.55
N PHE A 141 -12.12 -1.73 4.70
CA PHE A 141 -11.67 -2.59 3.59
C PHE A 141 -12.81 -3.32 2.89
N ASP A 142 -13.98 -2.70 2.84
CA ASP A 142 -15.15 -3.23 2.13
C ASP A 142 -14.93 -3.18 0.62
N LYS A 143 -15.52 -4.15 -0.09
CA LYS A 143 -15.45 -4.23 -1.56
C LYS A 143 -16.11 -3.06 -2.26
N ASP A 144 -17.06 -2.39 -1.59
CA ASP A 144 -17.77 -1.23 -2.12
C ASP A 144 -17.04 0.09 -1.81
N SER A 145 -15.88 0.06 -1.18
CA SER A 145 -15.10 1.27 -0.87
C SER A 145 -14.69 2.00 -2.14
N GLU A 146 -15.18 3.22 -2.32
CA GLU A 146 -14.78 4.07 -3.44
C GLU A 146 -13.30 4.39 -3.38
N TYR A 147 -12.77 4.65 -2.17
CA TYR A 147 -11.36 4.91 -1.97
C TYR A 147 -10.50 3.76 -2.48
N LEU A 148 -10.75 2.55 -1.99
CA LEU A 148 -9.95 1.37 -2.37
C LEU A 148 -10.08 1.03 -3.85
N ASN A 149 -11.27 1.19 -4.42
CA ASN A 149 -11.48 0.94 -5.85
C ASN A 149 -10.72 1.96 -6.71
N SER A 150 -10.70 3.23 -6.28
CA SER A 150 -9.93 4.27 -6.97
C SER A 150 -8.42 4.06 -6.85
N VAL A 151 -7.95 3.65 -5.66
CA VAL A 151 -6.53 3.28 -5.45
C VAL A 151 -6.15 2.10 -6.33
N TYR A 152 -7.01 1.08 -6.39
CA TYR A 152 -6.79 -0.09 -7.23
C TYR A 152 -6.65 0.30 -8.71
N ASP A 153 -7.52 1.17 -9.19
CA ASP A 153 -7.48 1.63 -10.59
C ASP A 153 -6.20 2.41 -10.90
N ALA A 154 -5.76 3.27 -9.98
CA ALA A 154 -4.50 4.00 -10.15
C ALA A 154 -3.30 3.04 -10.20
N ALA A 155 -3.27 2.06 -9.29
CA ALA A 155 -2.21 1.05 -9.27
C ALA A 155 -2.22 0.21 -10.55
N LYS A 156 -3.39 -0.15 -11.05
CA LYS A 156 -3.55 -0.89 -12.30
C LYS A 156 -3.01 -0.10 -13.50
N ARG A 157 -3.23 1.20 -13.53
CA ARG A 157 -2.70 2.08 -14.59
C ARG A 157 -1.18 2.06 -14.57
N ILE A 158 -0.56 2.11 -13.38
CA ILE A 158 0.90 2.02 -13.25
C ILE A 158 1.40 0.70 -13.85
N THR A 159 0.82 -0.42 -13.47
CA THR A 159 1.27 -1.75 -13.95
C THR A 159 1.11 -1.93 -15.46
N ARG A 160 0.21 -1.19 -16.09
CA ARG A 160 0.02 -1.24 -17.54
C ARG A 160 1.02 -0.40 -18.33
N ARG A 161 1.66 0.56 -17.68
CA ARG A 161 2.47 1.57 -18.37
C ARG A 161 3.97 1.44 -18.13
N VAL A 162 4.39 0.85 -16.99
CA VAL A 162 5.82 0.80 -16.69
C VAL A 162 6.55 -0.25 -17.51
N ASP A 163 7.77 0.10 -17.91
CA ASP A 163 8.72 -0.84 -18.52
C ASP A 163 9.68 -1.28 -17.41
N VAL A 164 9.71 -2.59 -17.13
CA VAL A 164 10.51 -3.17 -16.04
C VAL A 164 12.02 -3.09 -16.29
N ARG A 165 12.42 -2.78 -17.54
CA ARG A 165 13.83 -2.68 -17.92
C ARG A 165 14.42 -1.30 -17.64
N ILE A 166 13.60 -0.35 -17.35
CA ILE A 166 13.98 1.04 -17.11
C ILE A 166 13.90 1.29 -15.58
#